data_b78589009c9cdaedf5793e0f3732093f
#
_entry.id   b78589009c9cdaedf5793e0f3732093f
#
_cell.length_a   1.000
_cell.length_b   1.000
_cell.length_c   1.000
_cell.angle_alpha   90.00
_cell.angle_beta   90.00
_cell.angle_gamma   90.00
#
_symmetry.space_group_name_H-M   'P 1'
#
loop_
_entity.id
_entity.type
_entity.pdbx_description
1 polymer ?
#
loop_
_entity_poly.entity_id
_entity_poly.type
_entity_poly.pdbx_seq_one_letter_code
_entity_poly.pdbx_strand_id
1 'polypeptide(L)'
;MLEDKYHISCTGLYKIFKVSDLEVVALRGVDLAIEYGELLSIVGASGSGKSTLLNILAGYESPSAGDVNVGEFDLLGINQKEAVEYRKKEVGFVWQQTGKNLVPYLDVFSNIELPMMASELSGKERKLKVKELIEFLNLDSISTRLPENISGGEQQIAAIAVALAN
;
A
#
# COMPACT_ATOMS: atom_id res chain seq x y z
N MET A 1 15.44 19.87 -11.22
CA MET A 1 15.87 18.91 -12.27
C MET A 1 16.57 17.65 -11.74
N LEU A 2 16.57 17.37 -10.43
CA LEU A 2 16.89 16.05 -9.86
C LEU A 2 15.63 15.34 -9.33
N GLU A 3 14.50 16.06 -9.24
CA GLU A 3 13.24 15.60 -8.67
C GLU A 3 12.48 14.60 -9.57
N ASP A 4 12.69 14.64 -10.88
CA ASP A 4 11.98 13.75 -11.84
C ASP A 4 12.54 12.31 -11.89
N LYS A 5 13.60 11.99 -11.16
CA LYS A 5 14.23 10.66 -11.21
C LYS A 5 13.61 9.67 -10.23
N TYR A 6 13.19 10.14 -9.08
CA TYR A 6 12.74 9.29 -7.99
C TYR A 6 11.22 9.31 -7.88
N HIS A 7 10.61 8.12 -7.78
CA HIS A 7 9.19 7.98 -7.48
C HIS A 7 8.89 8.27 -6.01
N ILE A 8 9.80 7.85 -5.11
CA ILE A 8 9.71 8.11 -3.67
C ILE A 8 10.98 8.85 -3.24
N SER A 9 10.82 9.96 -2.54
CA SER A 9 11.92 10.67 -1.89
C SER A 9 11.56 11.08 -0.47
N CYS A 10 12.46 10.80 0.47
CA CYS A 10 12.38 11.28 1.84
C CYS A 10 13.68 11.96 2.20
N THR A 11 13.59 13.12 2.85
CA THR A 11 14.76 13.85 3.37
C THR A 11 14.51 14.25 4.81
N GLY A 12 15.38 13.80 5.70
CA GLY A 12 15.29 14.11 7.13
C GLY A 12 13.96 13.70 7.75
N LEU A 13 13.36 12.56 7.37
CA LEU A 13 12.06 12.13 7.83
C LEU A 13 12.06 11.78 9.32
N TYR A 14 11.22 12.44 10.09
CA TYR A 14 10.95 12.15 11.50
C TYR A 14 9.52 11.68 11.72
N LYS A 15 9.37 10.71 12.64
CA LYS A 15 8.06 10.36 13.22
C LYS A 15 8.16 10.25 14.71
N ILE A 16 7.34 11.02 15.41
CA ILE A 16 7.23 11.05 16.87
C ILE A 16 5.79 10.69 17.23
N PHE A 17 5.62 9.63 18.00
CA PHE A 17 4.34 9.27 18.61
C PHE A 17 4.25 9.85 20.01
N LYS A 18 3.10 10.48 20.33
CA LYS A 18 2.78 10.93 21.68
C LYS A 18 1.83 9.94 22.34
N VAL A 19 2.27 9.34 23.43
CA VAL A 19 1.46 8.42 24.24
C VAL A 19 1.40 8.98 25.66
N SER A 20 0.30 9.65 25.98
CA SER A 20 0.17 10.44 27.23
C SER A 20 1.29 11.47 27.32
N ASP A 21 2.10 11.46 28.38
CA ASP A 21 3.22 12.38 28.61
C ASP A 21 4.56 11.89 28.00
N LEU A 22 4.55 10.74 27.32
CA LEU A 22 5.75 10.16 26.73
C LEU A 22 5.80 10.43 25.22
N GLU A 23 6.98 10.80 24.74
CA GLU A 23 7.27 10.90 23.30
C GLU A 23 8.15 9.73 22.88
N VAL A 24 7.71 9.00 21.85
CA VAL A 24 8.47 7.90 21.25
C VAL A 24 8.88 8.31 19.85
N VAL A 25 10.19 8.51 19.64
CA VAL A 25 10.75 8.82 18.32
C VAL A 25 10.93 7.51 17.55
N ALA A 26 10.02 7.25 16.61
CA ALA A 26 10.01 6.04 15.80
C ALA A 26 10.92 6.14 14.56
N LEU A 27 11.01 7.33 13.95
CA LEU A 27 11.94 7.62 12.85
C LEU A 27 12.77 8.85 13.19
N ARG A 28 14.07 8.81 12.86
CA ARG A 28 15.05 9.83 13.27
C ARG A 28 15.89 10.30 12.08
N GLY A 29 15.31 11.16 11.22
CA GLY A 29 16.04 11.73 10.09
C GLY A 29 16.35 10.68 9.02
N VAL A 30 15.31 9.96 8.53
CA VAL A 30 15.48 8.95 7.47
C VAL A 30 15.55 9.65 6.12
N ASP A 31 16.61 9.35 5.38
CA ASP A 31 16.78 9.73 3.98
C ASP A 31 16.58 8.49 3.10
N LEU A 32 15.75 8.60 2.07
CA LEU A 32 15.41 7.51 1.16
C LEU A 32 15.10 8.07 -0.23
N ALA A 33 15.58 7.40 -1.27
CA ALA A 33 15.24 7.70 -2.64
C ALA A 33 15.04 6.40 -3.42
N ILE A 34 13.88 6.25 -4.07
CA ILE A 34 13.48 5.04 -4.81
C ILE A 34 13.07 5.47 -6.22
N GLU A 35 13.67 4.84 -7.23
CA GLU A 35 13.35 5.10 -8.64
C GLU A 35 12.05 4.38 -9.06
N TYR A 36 11.48 4.81 -10.18
CA TYR A 36 10.34 4.10 -10.77
C TYR A 36 10.72 2.65 -11.14
N GLY A 37 9.88 1.70 -10.77
CA GLY A 37 10.08 0.27 -11.05
C GLY A 37 11.13 -0.41 -10.18
N GLU A 38 11.68 0.28 -9.19
CA GLU A 38 12.67 -0.28 -8.26
C GLU A 38 12.01 -1.23 -7.24
N LEU A 39 12.64 -2.36 -6.98
CA LEU A 39 12.30 -3.26 -5.89
C LEU A 39 13.25 -3.03 -4.72
N LEU A 40 12.73 -2.45 -3.63
CA LEU A 40 13.49 -2.18 -2.42
C LEU A 40 13.10 -3.11 -1.27
N SER A 41 14.08 -3.62 -0.55
CA SER A 41 13.88 -4.37 0.69
C SER A 41 14.35 -3.58 1.90
N ILE A 42 13.46 -3.38 2.90
CA ILE A 42 13.77 -2.71 4.16
C ILE A 42 13.99 -3.76 5.24
N VAL A 43 15.22 -3.89 5.71
CA VAL A 43 15.64 -4.87 6.72
C VAL A 43 16.09 -4.20 8.02
N GLY A 44 15.95 -4.88 9.14
CA GLY A 44 16.37 -4.37 10.46
C GLY A 44 15.69 -5.09 11.61
N ALA A 45 16.16 -4.83 12.83
CA ALA A 45 15.62 -5.41 14.06
C ALA A 45 14.13 -5.06 14.29
N SER A 46 13.45 -5.84 15.14
CA SER A 46 12.09 -5.47 15.59
C SER A 46 12.13 -4.12 16.30
N GLY A 47 11.14 -3.26 16.05
CA GLY A 47 11.06 -1.92 16.63
C GLY A 47 11.96 -0.86 15.96
N SER A 48 12.68 -1.17 14.87
CA SER A 48 13.54 -0.19 14.18
C SER A 48 12.79 0.81 13.30
N GLY A 49 11.46 0.84 13.32
CA GLY A 49 10.66 1.82 12.57
C GLY A 49 10.22 1.40 11.16
N LYS A 50 10.55 0.18 10.68
CA LYS A 50 10.20 -0.29 9.33
C LYS A 50 8.71 -0.16 9.00
N SER A 51 7.85 -0.66 9.87
CA SER A 51 6.40 -0.57 9.69
C SER A 51 5.90 0.87 9.76
N THR A 52 6.53 1.72 10.59
CA THR A 52 6.21 3.15 10.65
C THR A 52 6.55 3.85 9.34
N LEU A 53 7.72 3.56 8.77
CA LEU A 53 8.11 4.10 7.46
C LEU A 53 7.13 3.65 6.37
N LEU A 54 6.81 2.35 6.29
CA LEU A 54 5.84 1.84 5.32
C LEU A 54 4.45 2.45 5.50
N ASN A 55 3.99 2.65 6.74
CA ASN A 55 2.69 3.28 7.01
C ASN A 55 2.66 4.77 6.58
N ILE A 56 3.78 5.48 6.71
CA ILE A 56 3.89 6.87 6.22
C ILE A 56 3.85 6.85 4.68
N LEU A 57 4.69 6.03 4.04
CA LEU A 57 4.71 5.91 2.58
C LEU A 57 3.38 5.41 2.00
N ALA A 58 2.59 4.67 2.76
CA ALA A 58 1.24 4.25 2.37
C ALA A 58 0.14 5.29 2.70
N GLY A 59 0.49 6.44 3.30
CA GLY A 59 -0.47 7.48 3.68
C GLY A 59 -1.46 7.08 4.79
N TYR A 60 -1.08 6.10 5.65
CA TYR A 60 -1.83 5.72 6.85
C TYR A 60 -1.36 6.48 8.09
N GLU A 61 -0.13 7.00 8.06
CA GLU A 61 0.45 7.81 9.13
C GLU A 61 1.05 9.09 8.54
N SER A 62 0.84 10.21 9.20
CA SER A 62 1.47 11.47 8.80
C SER A 62 2.90 11.56 9.37
N PRO A 63 3.88 12.04 8.62
CA PRO A 63 5.19 12.37 9.15
C PRO A 63 5.10 13.49 10.20
N SER A 64 6.07 13.55 11.11
CA SER A 64 6.16 14.64 12.10
C SER A 64 7.01 15.81 11.61
N ALA A 65 8.02 15.54 10.79
CA ALA A 65 8.89 16.53 10.15
C ALA A 65 9.70 15.87 9.02
N GLY A 66 10.33 16.67 8.20
CA GLY A 66 11.10 16.26 7.02
C GLY A 66 10.26 16.31 5.75
N ASP A 67 10.90 16.12 4.60
CA ASP A 67 10.23 16.10 3.31
C ASP A 67 9.94 14.66 2.89
N VAL A 68 8.71 14.38 2.45
CA VAL A 68 8.29 13.05 1.97
C VAL A 68 7.41 13.22 0.75
N ASN A 69 7.94 12.85 -0.41
CA ASN A 69 7.24 12.92 -1.68
C ASN A 69 7.10 11.54 -2.30
N VAL A 70 5.92 11.24 -2.84
CA VAL A 70 5.61 10.03 -3.61
C VAL A 70 4.85 10.45 -4.87
N GLY A 71 5.43 10.22 -6.03
CA GLY A 71 4.90 10.77 -7.27
C GLY A 71 4.75 12.29 -7.16
N GLU A 72 3.54 12.78 -7.36
CA GLU A 72 3.20 14.22 -7.27
C GLU A 72 2.72 14.65 -5.86
N PHE A 73 2.70 13.74 -4.87
CA PHE A 73 2.13 14.00 -3.55
C PHE A 73 3.19 14.32 -2.51
N ASP A 74 3.03 15.47 -1.82
CA ASP A 74 3.76 15.80 -0.58
C ASP A 74 2.99 15.24 0.64
N LEU A 75 3.54 14.23 1.29
CA LEU A 75 2.85 13.57 2.40
C LEU A 75 2.93 14.32 3.73
N LEU A 76 3.80 15.34 3.86
CA LEU A 76 3.84 16.19 5.05
C LEU A 76 2.63 17.13 5.10
N GLY A 77 2.28 17.72 3.95
CA GLY A 77 1.20 18.69 3.83
C GLY A 77 -0.16 18.12 3.42
N ILE A 78 -0.25 16.83 3.14
CA ILE A 78 -1.43 16.19 2.56
C ILE A 78 -2.68 16.30 3.46
N ASN A 79 -3.77 16.80 2.93
CA ASN A 79 -5.04 16.83 3.63
C ASN A 79 -5.82 15.50 3.45
N GLN A 80 -6.92 15.31 4.19
CA GLN A 80 -7.68 14.06 4.15
C GLN A 80 -8.19 13.67 2.76
N LYS A 81 -8.63 14.66 1.96
CA LYS A 81 -9.14 14.42 0.60
C LYS A 81 -8.02 13.98 -0.34
N GLU A 82 -6.91 14.68 -0.30
CA GLU A 82 -5.70 14.34 -1.07
C GLU A 82 -5.13 12.98 -0.65
N ALA A 83 -5.14 12.64 0.64
CA ALA A 83 -4.71 11.34 1.14
C ALA A 83 -5.58 10.17 0.61
N VAL A 84 -6.88 10.40 0.37
CA VAL A 84 -7.74 9.42 -0.29
C VAL A 84 -7.33 9.23 -1.76
N GLU A 85 -7.12 10.33 -2.49
CA GLU A 85 -6.69 10.28 -3.89
C GLU A 85 -5.29 9.65 -4.03
N TYR A 86 -4.37 10.01 -3.12
CA TYR A 86 -3.06 9.39 -3.03
C TYR A 86 -3.14 7.87 -2.92
N ARG A 87 -3.89 7.36 -1.93
CA ARG A 87 -4.02 5.91 -1.74
C ARG A 87 -4.70 5.19 -2.91
N LYS A 88 -5.57 5.88 -3.63
CA LYS A 88 -6.21 5.31 -4.83
C LYS A 88 -5.25 5.19 -6.02
N LYS A 89 -4.32 6.14 -6.16
CA LYS A 89 -3.49 6.27 -7.37
C LYS A 89 -2.12 5.63 -7.23
N GLU A 90 -1.52 5.77 -6.03
CA GLU A 90 -0.10 5.48 -5.84
C GLU A 90 0.15 4.25 -4.96
N VAL A 91 -0.87 3.75 -4.22
CA VAL A 91 -0.61 2.79 -3.16
C VAL A 91 -1.38 1.48 -3.33
N GLY A 92 -0.65 0.40 -3.57
CA GLY A 92 -1.13 -0.96 -3.29
C GLY A 92 -0.51 -1.46 -1.98
N PHE A 93 -1.31 -1.77 -0.97
CA PHE A 93 -0.82 -2.15 0.36
C PHE A 93 -1.24 -3.56 0.76
N VAL A 94 -0.27 -4.38 1.20
CA VAL A 94 -0.51 -5.73 1.71
C VAL A 94 -0.11 -5.78 3.19
N TRP A 95 -1.09 -6.06 4.06
CA TRP A 95 -0.85 -6.22 5.50
C TRP A 95 -0.14 -7.54 5.81
N GLN A 96 0.76 -7.51 6.79
CA GLN A 96 1.44 -8.72 7.28
C GLN A 96 0.45 -9.78 7.78
N GLN A 97 -0.66 -9.34 8.40
CA GLN A 97 -1.75 -10.23 8.83
C GLN A 97 -2.66 -10.53 7.65
N THR A 98 -2.59 -11.73 7.10
CA THR A 98 -3.35 -12.16 5.91
C THR A 98 -4.84 -11.91 6.03
N GLY A 99 -5.46 -12.14 7.18
CA GLY A 99 -6.89 -11.91 7.42
C GLY A 99 -7.35 -10.44 7.32
N LYS A 100 -6.42 -9.48 7.21
CA LYS A 100 -6.76 -8.07 7.01
C LYS A 100 -6.77 -7.64 5.53
N ASN A 101 -6.31 -8.50 4.64
CA ASN A 101 -6.14 -8.16 3.23
C ASN A 101 -7.36 -8.46 2.37
N LEU A 102 -8.22 -9.35 2.83
CA LEU A 102 -9.38 -9.82 2.07
C LEU A 102 -10.66 -9.64 2.90
N VAL A 103 -11.72 -9.25 2.22
CA VAL A 103 -13.06 -9.20 2.80
C VAL A 103 -13.61 -10.64 2.87
N PRO A 104 -13.90 -11.19 4.06
CA PRO A 104 -14.10 -12.62 4.25
C PRO A 104 -15.37 -13.19 3.59
N TYR A 105 -16.37 -12.35 3.33
CA TYR A 105 -17.65 -12.74 2.70
C TYR A 105 -17.70 -12.46 1.19
N LEU A 106 -16.60 -11.99 0.59
CA LEU A 106 -16.43 -11.86 -0.86
C LEU A 106 -15.51 -12.95 -1.38
N ASP A 107 -15.81 -13.50 -2.56
CA ASP A 107 -14.88 -14.39 -3.25
C ASP A 107 -13.61 -13.64 -3.71
N VAL A 108 -12.61 -14.39 -4.19
CA VAL A 108 -11.33 -13.82 -4.64
C VAL A 108 -11.55 -12.82 -5.77
N PHE A 109 -12.42 -13.13 -6.74
CA PHE A 109 -12.75 -12.25 -7.85
C PHE A 109 -13.30 -10.91 -7.36
N SER A 110 -14.28 -10.94 -6.47
CA SER A 110 -14.94 -9.76 -5.90
C SER A 110 -14.00 -8.94 -5.01
N ASN A 111 -13.10 -9.60 -4.28
CA ASN A 111 -12.05 -8.93 -3.51
C ASN A 111 -11.12 -8.12 -4.41
N ILE A 112 -10.70 -8.68 -5.56
CA ILE A 112 -9.84 -7.98 -6.52
C ILE A 112 -10.60 -6.85 -7.22
N GLU A 113 -11.90 -6.99 -7.51
CA GLU A 113 -12.71 -5.94 -8.12
C GLU A 113 -12.97 -4.76 -7.17
N LEU A 114 -13.02 -5.02 -5.87
CA LEU A 114 -13.46 -4.05 -4.87
C LEU A 114 -12.71 -2.70 -4.91
N PRO A 115 -11.38 -2.62 -4.92
CA PRO A 115 -10.67 -1.33 -5.01
C PRO A 115 -10.98 -0.60 -6.33
N MET A 116 -11.14 -1.31 -7.43
CA MET A 116 -11.49 -0.71 -8.72
C MET A 116 -12.89 -0.06 -8.75
N MET A 117 -13.78 -0.37 -7.79
CA MET A 117 -15.11 0.27 -7.72
C MET A 117 -15.03 1.77 -7.40
N ALA A 118 -13.91 2.22 -6.84
CA ALA A 118 -13.65 3.62 -6.57
C ALA A 118 -12.98 4.37 -7.76
N SER A 119 -12.65 3.66 -8.84
CA SER A 119 -12.08 4.22 -10.07
C SER A 119 -13.18 4.65 -11.06
N GLU A 120 -12.78 5.31 -12.14
CA GLU A 120 -13.68 5.71 -13.24
C GLU A 120 -13.99 4.57 -14.23
N LEU A 121 -13.44 3.38 -14.02
CA LEU A 121 -13.63 2.23 -14.89
C LEU A 121 -15.09 1.76 -14.91
N SER A 122 -15.62 1.48 -16.09
CA SER A 122 -16.93 0.83 -16.23
C SER A 122 -16.89 -0.60 -15.67
N GLY A 123 -18.06 -1.16 -15.32
CA GLY A 123 -18.14 -2.52 -14.78
C GLY A 123 -17.58 -3.60 -15.74
N LYS A 124 -17.58 -3.34 -17.06
CA LYS A 124 -17.00 -4.24 -18.06
C LYS A 124 -15.47 -4.20 -18.03
N GLU A 125 -14.92 -3.00 -17.97
CA GLU A 125 -13.45 -2.77 -17.89
C GLU A 125 -12.88 -3.34 -16.60
N ARG A 126 -13.53 -3.10 -15.45
CA ARG A 126 -13.13 -3.68 -14.16
C ARG A 126 -13.04 -5.21 -14.24
N LYS A 127 -14.10 -5.87 -14.74
CA LYS A 127 -14.12 -7.33 -14.88
C LYS A 127 -13.04 -7.87 -15.81
N LEU A 128 -12.70 -7.13 -16.84
CA LEU A 128 -11.60 -7.50 -17.73
C LEU A 128 -10.26 -7.43 -16.99
N LYS A 129 -9.99 -6.31 -16.32
CA LYS A 129 -8.75 -6.10 -15.51
C LYS A 129 -8.62 -7.14 -14.40
N VAL A 130 -9.72 -7.49 -13.72
CA VAL A 130 -9.71 -8.56 -12.71
C VAL A 130 -9.31 -9.90 -13.32
N LYS A 131 -9.85 -10.26 -14.51
CA LYS A 131 -9.48 -11.51 -15.20
C LYS A 131 -8.01 -11.55 -15.58
N GLU A 132 -7.47 -10.44 -16.08
CA GLU A 132 -6.04 -10.31 -16.41
C GLU A 132 -5.15 -10.53 -15.18
N LEU A 133 -5.52 -9.96 -14.01
CA LEU A 133 -4.80 -10.18 -12.75
C LEU A 133 -4.91 -11.62 -12.25
N ILE A 134 -6.08 -12.24 -12.37
CA ILE A 134 -6.31 -13.64 -12.00
C ILE A 134 -5.45 -14.57 -12.84
N GLU A 135 -5.41 -14.37 -14.16
CA GLU A 135 -4.58 -15.14 -15.08
C GLU A 135 -3.09 -14.92 -14.80
N PHE A 136 -2.67 -13.66 -14.66
CA PHE A 136 -1.27 -13.30 -14.39
C PHE A 136 -0.71 -13.93 -13.12
N LEU A 137 -1.54 -14.03 -12.05
CA LEU A 137 -1.17 -14.57 -10.74
C LEU A 137 -1.58 -16.03 -10.54
N ASN A 138 -2.10 -16.70 -11.59
CA ASN A 138 -2.55 -18.11 -11.55
C ASN A 138 -3.62 -18.38 -10.47
N LEU A 139 -4.60 -17.51 -10.34
CA LEU A 139 -5.68 -17.59 -9.35
C LEU A 139 -6.99 -18.22 -9.90
N ASP A 140 -7.01 -18.70 -11.14
CA ASP A 140 -8.22 -19.21 -11.83
C ASP A 140 -8.97 -20.26 -11.01
N SER A 141 -8.26 -21.24 -10.44
CA SER A 141 -8.84 -22.36 -9.70
C SER A 141 -9.52 -21.97 -8.38
N ILE A 142 -9.21 -20.76 -7.87
CA ILE A 142 -9.72 -20.25 -6.59
C ILE A 142 -10.53 -18.96 -6.73
N SER A 143 -10.68 -18.42 -7.93
CA SER A 143 -11.29 -17.11 -8.19
C SER A 143 -12.70 -16.93 -7.62
N THR A 144 -13.47 -18.01 -7.56
CA THR A 144 -14.84 -18.04 -7.01
C THR A 144 -14.92 -18.54 -5.57
N ARG A 145 -13.78 -18.81 -4.92
CA ARG A 145 -13.76 -19.29 -3.53
C ARG A 145 -13.69 -18.12 -2.55
N LEU A 146 -14.28 -18.33 -1.37
CA LEU A 146 -14.14 -17.41 -0.25
C LEU A 146 -12.76 -17.54 0.39
N PRO A 147 -12.24 -16.50 1.04
CA PRO A 147 -10.93 -16.51 1.71
C PRO A 147 -10.76 -17.67 2.71
N GLU A 148 -11.80 -18.08 3.41
CA GLU A 148 -11.76 -19.23 4.35
C GLU A 148 -11.53 -20.59 3.67
N ASN A 149 -11.82 -20.69 2.37
CA ASN A 149 -11.75 -21.92 1.59
C ASN A 149 -10.49 -22.02 0.71
N ILE A 150 -9.49 -21.17 0.97
CA ILE A 150 -8.21 -21.16 0.30
C ILE A 150 -7.06 -21.14 1.31
N SER A 151 -5.91 -21.66 0.92
CA SER A 151 -4.73 -21.73 1.77
C SER A 151 -4.15 -20.34 2.09
N GLY A 152 -3.38 -20.22 3.17
CA GLY A 152 -2.73 -18.95 3.55
C GLY A 152 -1.81 -18.38 2.45
N GLY A 153 -1.14 -19.24 1.67
CA GLY A 153 -0.34 -18.82 0.52
C GLY A 153 -1.22 -18.24 -0.61
N GLU A 154 -2.34 -18.90 -0.92
CA GLU A 154 -3.31 -18.40 -1.91
C GLU A 154 -3.95 -17.09 -1.45
N GLN A 155 -4.28 -16.94 -0.16
CA GLN A 155 -4.74 -15.66 0.39
C GLN A 155 -3.72 -14.55 0.21
N GLN A 156 -2.44 -14.84 0.37
CA GLN A 156 -1.37 -13.86 0.19
C GLN A 156 -1.23 -13.42 -1.28
N ILE A 157 -1.31 -14.37 -2.23
CA ILE A 157 -1.28 -14.05 -3.66
C ILE A 157 -2.54 -13.25 -4.05
N ALA A 158 -3.72 -13.63 -3.54
CA ALA A 158 -4.95 -12.87 -3.74
C ALA A 158 -4.85 -11.44 -3.17
N ALA A 159 -4.22 -11.26 -2.00
CA ALA A 159 -3.97 -9.95 -1.42
C ALA A 159 -3.03 -9.09 -2.30
N ILE A 160 -2.03 -9.70 -2.92
CA ILE A 160 -1.17 -9.02 -3.90
C ILE A 160 -2.00 -8.60 -5.13
N ALA A 161 -2.90 -9.46 -5.62
CA ALA A 161 -3.81 -9.12 -6.70
C ALA A 161 -4.69 -7.91 -6.37
N VAL A 162 -5.23 -7.85 -5.14
CA VAL A 162 -6.00 -6.70 -4.63
C VAL A 162 -5.15 -5.43 -4.59
N ALA A 163 -3.89 -5.53 -4.15
CA ALA A 163 -2.98 -4.39 -4.11
C ALA A 163 -2.57 -3.87 -5.50
N LEU A 164 -2.53 -4.75 -6.50
CA LEU A 164 -2.22 -4.40 -7.90
C LEU A 164 -3.46 -3.92 -8.70
N ALA A 165 -4.63 -3.96 -8.09
CA ALA A 165 -5.90 -3.64 -8.75
C ALA A 165 -6.17 -2.13 -8.87
N ASN A 166 -5.43 -1.30 -8.14
CA ASN A 166 -5.51 0.16 -8.19
C ASN A 166 -4.89 0.75 -9.46
#